data_ab050452bd4b7703c29a02435fc6977e
#
_entry.id   ab050452bd4b7703c29a02435fc6977e
#
_cell.length_a   1.000
_cell.length_b   1.000
_cell.length_c   1.000
_cell.angle_alpha   90.00
_cell.angle_beta   90.00
_cell.angle_gamma   90.00
#
_symmetry.space_group_name_H-M   'P 1'
#
loop_
_entity.id
_entity.type
_entity.pdbx_description
1 polymer ?
#
loop_
_entity_poly.entity_id
_entity_poly.type
_entity_poly.pdbx_seq_one_letter_code
_entity_poly.pdbx_strand_id
1 'polypeptide(L)'
;MFSSRSSVDLSPNPLAVALERARASSREVVDLTESNPTRAGLPYAREAILAALARPAALAYEPAAFGIAPAREAVAKELSARGPATEPSRVVLTASTSEAYAFLFKLLCDPGDEVLVPVPSYPLFEHLARLESVQAVPYRLAYDGAWHVDLASARDAVTPRTRAIVTVTPNNPTGSYLKRAELAGLAALGLPIVSDEVFAGYPLRDDPTRARSVLEAEGAELVFALGGLSKLAALPQMKLAWMTVGGREARIAEAMGRLEVIADAFLSLATPVQHGAGALLASRHVVEDAIRARTRANLAFAKDAVEGSPVTLLDVEGGWYATLRVPRTRSELEWAVGLVAEDGIHVHPGHFFDFDREAYLVVSLLTPEAAFRDALPRLVHRVATTA
;
A
#
# COMPACT_ATOMS: atom_id res chain seq x y z
N MET A 1 9.41 -31.90 -3.86
CA MET A 1 10.74 -31.26 -4.03
C MET A 1 10.74 -29.82 -3.51
N PHE A 2 9.71 -29.02 -3.80
CA PHE A 2 9.64 -27.61 -3.36
C PHE A 2 8.89 -27.45 -2.03
N SER A 3 9.17 -26.36 -1.31
CA SER A 3 8.45 -26.01 -0.07
C SER A 3 6.97 -25.69 -0.38
N SER A 4 6.05 -26.14 0.50
CA SER A 4 4.63 -25.78 0.42
C SER A 4 4.39 -24.27 0.52
N ARG A 5 5.29 -23.52 1.17
CA ARG A 5 5.23 -22.06 1.27
C ARG A 5 5.25 -21.34 -0.09
N SER A 6 5.90 -21.95 -1.10
CA SER A 6 5.97 -21.42 -2.47
C SER A 6 4.97 -22.08 -3.42
N SER A 7 4.05 -22.92 -2.90
CA SER A 7 3.00 -23.53 -3.71
C SER A 7 1.91 -22.52 -4.01
N VAL A 8 1.82 -22.10 -5.26
CA VAL A 8 0.81 -21.17 -5.79
C VAL A 8 0.21 -21.75 -7.06
N ASP A 9 -1.00 -21.38 -7.39
CA ASP A 9 -1.57 -21.66 -8.71
C ASP A 9 -0.79 -20.86 -9.76
N LEU A 10 -0.14 -21.58 -10.68
CA LEU A 10 0.61 -21.01 -11.79
C LEU A 10 -0.20 -20.97 -13.09
N SER A 11 -1.49 -21.28 -13.04
CA SER A 11 -2.38 -21.19 -14.19
C SER A 11 -2.45 -19.75 -14.72
N PRO A 12 -2.42 -19.54 -16.04
CA PRO A 12 -2.56 -18.21 -16.60
C PRO A 12 -3.88 -17.56 -16.16
N ASN A 13 -3.80 -16.36 -15.60
CA ASN A 13 -4.98 -15.57 -15.26
C ASN A 13 -5.72 -15.17 -16.56
N PRO A 14 -7.04 -15.36 -16.70
CA PRO A 14 -7.80 -15.02 -17.91
C PRO A 14 -7.64 -13.56 -18.34
N LEU A 15 -7.50 -12.62 -17.41
CA LEU A 15 -7.24 -11.20 -17.72
C LEU A 15 -5.85 -11.01 -18.33
N ALA A 16 -4.82 -11.70 -17.82
CA ALA A 16 -3.47 -11.67 -18.40
C ALA A 16 -3.49 -12.23 -19.83
N VAL A 17 -4.20 -13.34 -20.08
CA VAL A 17 -4.36 -13.91 -21.41
C VAL A 17 -5.08 -12.94 -22.36
N ALA A 18 -6.12 -12.24 -21.90
CA ALA A 18 -6.81 -11.21 -22.70
C ALA A 18 -5.89 -10.05 -23.07
N LEU A 19 -5.07 -9.57 -22.13
CA LEU A 19 -4.09 -8.51 -22.37
C LEU A 19 -3.00 -8.94 -23.37
N GLU A 20 -2.49 -10.17 -23.27
CA GLU A 20 -1.51 -10.71 -24.24
C GLU A 20 -2.12 -10.80 -25.65
N ARG A 21 -3.36 -11.26 -25.78
CA ARG A 21 -4.08 -11.32 -27.06
C ARG A 21 -4.30 -9.91 -27.65
N ALA A 22 -4.70 -8.95 -26.84
CA ALA A 22 -4.85 -7.57 -27.27
C ALA A 22 -3.53 -6.98 -27.80
N ARG A 23 -2.43 -7.19 -27.10
CA ARG A 23 -1.08 -6.78 -27.52
C ARG A 23 -0.65 -7.47 -28.82
N ALA A 24 -0.87 -8.79 -28.93
CA ALA A 24 -0.54 -9.54 -30.15
C ALA A 24 -1.33 -9.07 -31.39
N SER A 25 -2.56 -8.57 -31.20
CA SER A 25 -3.38 -8.01 -32.29
C SER A 25 -3.10 -6.52 -32.56
N SER A 26 -2.05 -5.95 -31.96
CA SER A 26 -1.72 -4.53 -32.04
C SER A 26 -2.87 -3.59 -31.63
N ARG A 27 -3.77 -4.08 -30.79
CA ARG A 27 -4.82 -3.24 -30.22
C ARG A 27 -4.23 -2.33 -29.15
N GLU A 28 -4.51 -1.05 -29.26
CA GLU A 28 -4.19 -0.11 -28.18
C GLU A 28 -5.04 -0.41 -26.94
N VAL A 29 -4.39 -0.56 -25.81
CA VAL A 29 -5.05 -0.78 -24.52
C VAL A 29 -4.68 0.35 -23.58
N VAL A 30 -5.69 1.13 -23.18
CA VAL A 30 -5.53 2.16 -22.16
C VAL A 30 -5.49 1.49 -20.79
N ASP A 31 -4.40 1.72 -20.06
CA ASP A 31 -4.19 1.11 -18.74
C ASP A 31 -4.70 2.06 -17.64
N LEU A 32 -5.86 1.72 -17.08
CA LEU A 32 -6.42 2.38 -15.90
C LEU A 32 -5.92 1.76 -14.58
N THR A 33 -4.94 0.87 -14.62
CA THR A 33 -4.34 0.26 -13.42
C THR A 33 -2.94 0.78 -13.11
N GLU A 34 -2.39 1.69 -13.94
CA GLU A 34 -1.01 2.17 -13.81
C GLU A 34 -0.72 2.72 -12.41
N SER A 35 0.11 2.02 -11.69
CA SER A 35 0.51 2.34 -10.33
C SER A 35 2.03 2.53 -10.17
N ASN A 36 2.75 2.39 -11.30
CA ASN A 36 4.18 2.67 -11.33
C ASN A 36 4.42 4.16 -11.62
N PRO A 37 4.79 4.97 -10.61
CA PRO A 37 4.93 6.41 -10.80
C PRO A 37 6.02 6.77 -11.80
N THR A 38 7.01 5.89 -12.02
CA THR A 38 8.09 6.13 -12.99
C THR A 38 7.65 6.00 -14.43
N ARG A 39 6.49 5.39 -14.70
CA ARG A 39 5.86 5.25 -16.02
C ARG A 39 4.68 6.19 -16.23
N ALA A 40 4.18 6.79 -15.15
CA ALA A 40 2.99 7.66 -15.19
C ALA A 40 3.24 9.06 -15.77
N GLY A 41 4.40 9.34 -16.37
CA GLY A 41 4.71 10.65 -16.96
C GLY A 41 4.76 11.79 -15.94
N LEU A 42 5.29 11.52 -14.75
CA LEU A 42 5.42 12.49 -13.66
C LEU A 42 6.75 13.27 -13.75
N PRO A 43 6.80 14.52 -13.29
CA PRO A 43 8.03 15.28 -13.20
C PRO A 43 8.89 14.79 -12.03
N TYR A 44 10.21 14.69 -12.23
CA TYR A 44 11.18 14.35 -11.22
C TYR A 44 12.31 15.39 -11.18
N ALA A 45 12.85 15.66 -9.99
CA ALA A 45 14.06 16.44 -9.79
C ALA A 45 15.30 15.57 -10.16
N ARG A 46 15.45 15.24 -11.46
CA ARG A 46 16.38 14.21 -11.98
C ARG A 46 17.82 14.43 -11.52
N GLU A 47 18.34 15.65 -11.65
CA GLU A 47 19.72 15.98 -11.28
C GLU A 47 19.96 15.81 -9.79
N ALA A 48 19.03 16.27 -8.95
CA ALA A 48 19.12 16.13 -7.49
C ALA A 48 19.08 14.63 -7.07
N ILE A 49 18.23 13.82 -7.71
CA ILE A 49 18.13 12.38 -7.45
C ILE A 49 19.43 11.67 -7.83
N LEU A 50 20.00 11.93 -9.01
CA LEU A 50 21.23 11.31 -9.47
C LEU A 50 22.42 11.75 -8.61
N ALA A 51 22.53 13.04 -8.27
CA ALA A 51 23.57 13.55 -7.39
C ALA A 51 23.49 12.97 -5.98
N ALA A 52 22.28 12.65 -5.48
CA ALA A 52 22.10 12.02 -4.18
C ALA A 52 22.78 10.65 -4.09
N LEU A 53 22.85 9.91 -5.20
CA LEU A 53 23.43 8.57 -5.28
C LEU A 53 24.95 8.58 -5.56
N ALA A 54 25.46 9.64 -6.17
CA ALA A 54 26.86 9.76 -6.60
C ALA A 54 27.75 10.39 -5.51
N ARG A 55 27.69 9.89 -4.27
CA ARG A 55 28.46 10.39 -3.14
C ARG A 55 29.72 9.56 -2.92
N PRO A 56 30.90 10.16 -2.60
CA PRO A 56 32.11 9.39 -2.31
C PRO A 56 31.95 8.36 -1.19
N ALA A 57 31.17 8.67 -0.16
CA ALA A 57 30.86 7.74 0.94
C ALA A 57 30.15 6.45 0.49
N ALA A 58 29.52 6.45 -0.69
CA ALA A 58 28.90 5.26 -1.25
C ALA A 58 29.88 4.15 -1.66
N LEU A 59 31.19 4.45 -1.68
CA LEU A 59 32.27 3.49 -1.99
C LEU A 59 32.73 2.71 -0.76
N ALA A 60 32.38 3.12 0.46
CA ALA A 60 32.71 2.43 1.68
C ALA A 60 31.57 1.49 2.10
N TYR A 61 31.94 0.27 2.54
CA TYR A 61 30.99 -0.65 3.15
C TYR A 61 31.06 -0.56 4.66
N GLU A 62 30.01 -0.02 5.25
CA GLU A 62 29.83 0.10 6.69
C GLU A 62 28.51 -0.60 7.07
N PRO A 63 28.55 -1.90 7.43
CA PRO A 63 27.35 -2.64 7.77
C PRO A 63 26.70 -2.06 9.03
N ALA A 64 25.40 -1.83 8.95
CA ALA A 64 24.58 -1.37 10.07
C ALA A 64 23.22 -2.07 9.98
N ALA A 65 22.90 -2.89 10.97
CA ALA A 65 21.67 -3.72 10.98
C ALA A 65 20.41 -2.91 10.70
N PHE A 66 20.27 -1.73 11.29
CA PHE A 66 19.13 -0.83 11.08
C PHE A 66 19.32 0.21 9.99
N GLY A 67 20.42 0.16 9.26
CA GLY A 67 20.85 1.21 8.35
C GLY A 67 21.66 2.32 9.06
N ILE A 68 22.41 3.09 8.28
CA ILE A 68 23.31 4.12 8.79
C ILE A 68 22.56 5.25 9.51
N ALA A 69 23.17 5.81 10.55
CA ALA A 69 22.55 6.85 11.38
C ALA A 69 22.03 8.07 10.58
N PRO A 70 22.78 8.65 9.62
CA PRO A 70 22.27 9.79 8.85
C PRO A 70 20.99 9.49 8.04
N ALA A 71 20.83 8.25 7.56
CA ALA A 71 19.62 7.86 6.84
C ALA A 71 18.42 7.72 7.78
N ARG A 72 18.61 7.12 8.96
CA ARG A 72 17.58 7.01 10.00
C ARG A 72 17.16 8.38 10.54
N GLU A 73 18.12 9.30 10.73
CA GLU A 73 17.85 10.68 11.13
C GLU A 73 17.02 11.43 10.08
N ALA A 74 17.33 11.25 8.79
CA ALA A 74 16.57 11.87 7.71
C ALA A 74 15.13 11.35 7.67
N VAL A 75 14.93 10.05 7.86
CA VAL A 75 13.60 9.44 7.93
C VAL A 75 12.84 9.91 9.16
N ALA A 76 13.46 9.91 10.34
CA ALA A 76 12.85 10.36 11.58
C ALA A 76 12.40 11.83 11.51
N LYS A 77 13.23 12.69 10.91
CA LYS A 77 12.89 14.10 10.65
C LYS A 77 11.66 14.24 9.75
N GLU A 78 11.61 13.44 8.67
CA GLU A 78 10.49 13.45 7.75
C GLU A 78 9.18 13.00 8.43
N LEU A 79 9.23 11.93 9.22
CA LEU A 79 8.08 11.40 9.94
C LEU A 79 7.58 12.39 11.01
N SER A 80 8.49 12.98 11.77
CA SER A 80 8.17 13.99 12.80
C SER A 80 7.51 15.24 12.22
N ALA A 81 7.79 15.59 10.97
CA ALA A 81 7.15 16.72 10.30
C ALA A 81 5.68 16.45 9.92
N ARG A 82 5.25 15.17 9.86
CA ARG A 82 3.92 14.76 9.40
C ARG A 82 3.06 14.12 10.48
N GLY A 83 3.68 13.59 11.54
CA GLY A 83 3.02 12.80 12.58
C GLY A 83 3.60 13.04 13.96
N PRO A 84 3.51 12.04 14.84
CA PRO A 84 4.15 12.08 16.14
C PRO A 84 5.67 12.20 16.04
N ALA A 85 6.28 12.81 17.07
CA ALA A 85 7.74 12.90 17.16
C ALA A 85 8.36 11.49 17.10
N THR A 86 9.31 11.32 16.19
CA THR A 86 9.96 10.04 15.91
C THR A 86 11.45 10.15 16.19
N GLU A 87 11.95 9.26 17.03
CA GLU A 87 13.38 9.18 17.32
C GLU A 87 14.11 8.31 16.31
N PRO A 88 15.30 8.71 15.83
CA PRO A 88 16.09 7.91 14.90
C PRO A 88 16.43 6.50 15.43
N SER A 89 16.56 6.34 16.76
CA SER A 89 16.81 5.06 17.42
C SER A 89 15.69 4.03 17.21
N ARG A 90 14.46 4.48 16.91
CA ARG A 90 13.28 3.64 16.68
C ARG A 90 13.00 3.36 15.21
N VAL A 91 13.85 3.85 14.30
CA VAL A 91 13.72 3.65 12.85
C VAL A 91 14.62 2.48 12.42
N VAL A 92 14.02 1.51 11.75
CA VAL A 92 14.70 0.38 11.09
C VAL A 92 14.49 0.53 9.59
N LEU A 93 15.57 0.66 8.84
CA LEU A 93 15.51 0.75 7.38
C LEU A 93 15.44 -0.65 6.76
N THR A 94 14.69 -0.78 5.67
CA THR A 94 14.52 -2.01 4.88
C THR A 94 14.54 -1.71 3.39
N ALA A 95 14.76 -2.72 2.55
CA ALA A 95 14.73 -2.55 1.10
C ALA A 95 13.31 -2.35 0.54
N SER A 96 12.29 -2.77 1.29
CA SER A 96 10.87 -2.60 0.93
C SER A 96 9.98 -2.80 2.16
N THR A 97 8.72 -2.34 2.11
CA THR A 97 7.73 -2.70 3.14
C THR A 97 7.46 -4.21 3.16
N SER A 98 7.58 -4.90 2.01
CA SER A 98 7.49 -6.37 1.98
C SER A 98 8.59 -7.05 2.81
N GLU A 99 9.82 -6.52 2.80
CA GLU A 99 10.89 -7.01 3.68
C GLU A 99 10.60 -6.64 5.14
N ALA A 100 10.08 -5.45 5.41
CA ALA A 100 9.63 -5.07 6.75
C ALA A 100 8.58 -6.03 7.29
N TYR A 101 7.59 -6.44 6.49
CA TYR A 101 6.63 -7.48 6.87
C TYR A 101 7.31 -8.81 7.18
N ALA A 102 8.25 -9.25 6.34
CA ALA A 102 9.00 -10.50 6.59
C ALA A 102 9.79 -10.45 7.91
N PHE A 103 10.38 -9.30 8.24
CA PHE A 103 11.07 -9.10 9.53
C PHE A 103 10.07 -9.11 10.69
N LEU A 104 8.92 -8.47 10.55
CA LEU A 104 7.90 -8.42 11.59
C LEU A 104 7.24 -9.78 11.83
N PHE A 105 7.01 -10.57 10.79
CA PHE A 105 6.48 -11.92 10.95
C PHE A 105 7.50 -12.83 11.65
N LYS A 106 8.80 -12.70 11.35
CA LYS A 106 9.86 -13.39 12.09
C LYS A 106 9.98 -12.94 13.56
N LEU A 107 9.69 -11.66 13.83
CA LEU A 107 9.73 -11.10 15.19
C LEU A 107 8.55 -11.57 16.04
N LEU A 108 7.35 -11.61 15.48
CA LEU A 108 6.09 -11.72 16.21
C LEU A 108 5.46 -13.11 16.17
N CYS A 109 5.79 -13.94 15.16
CA CYS A 109 5.07 -15.16 14.85
C CYS A 109 5.99 -16.39 14.85
N ASP A 110 5.48 -17.50 15.35
CA ASP A 110 6.00 -18.82 15.10
C ASP A 110 5.28 -19.46 13.89
N PRO A 111 5.84 -20.53 13.26
CA PRO A 111 5.15 -21.23 12.18
C PRO A 111 3.77 -21.73 12.58
N GLY A 112 2.74 -21.33 11.82
CA GLY A 112 1.34 -21.66 12.08
C GLY A 112 0.57 -20.64 12.91
N ASP A 113 1.24 -19.59 13.39
CA ASP A 113 0.56 -18.44 14.00
C ASP A 113 -0.22 -17.62 12.95
N GLU A 114 -1.06 -16.72 13.43
CA GLU A 114 -2.01 -15.95 12.66
C GLU A 114 -1.77 -14.45 12.78
N VAL A 115 -2.00 -13.73 11.66
CA VAL A 115 -2.07 -12.27 11.66
C VAL A 115 -3.38 -11.83 11.05
N LEU A 116 -4.07 -10.87 11.68
CA LEU A 116 -5.28 -10.29 11.13
C LEU A 116 -4.92 -9.33 10.01
N VAL A 117 -5.62 -9.42 8.87
CA VAL A 117 -5.42 -8.55 7.70
C VAL A 117 -6.74 -7.93 7.26
N PRO A 118 -6.77 -6.65 6.84
CA PRO A 118 -7.99 -6.02 6.38
C PRO A 118 -8.42 -6.55 5.02
N VAL A 119 -9.72 -6.72 4.79
CA VAL A 119 -10.32 -7.02 3.48
C VAL A 119 -11.53 -6.12 3.21
N PRO A 120 -11.63 -5.52 2.00
CA PRO A 120 -10.69 -5.59 0.88
C PRO A 120 -9.39 -4.82 1.16
N SER A 121 -8.26 -5.34 0.65
CA SER A 121 -6.96 -4.68 0.80
C SER A 121 -5.92 -5.16 -0.20
N TYR A 122 -4.67 -4.84 0.08
CA TYR A 122 -3.53 -5.14 -0.78
C TYR A 122 -3.30 -6.66 -0.94
N PRO A 123 -3.24 -7.19 -2.16
CA PRO A 123 -3.32 -8.64 -2.42
C PRO A 123 -2.08 -9.45 -2.02
N LEU A 124 -1.01 -8.82 -1.54
CA LEU A 124 0.23 -9.54 -1.18
C LEU A 124 0.25 -10.08 0.25
N PHE A 125 -0.68 -9.74 1.12
CA PHE A 125 -0.62 -10.17 2.52
C PHE A 125 -0.63 -11.69 2.68
N GLU A 126 -1.49 -12.40 1.94
CA GLU A 126 -1.52 -13.85 1.97
C GLU A 126 -0.17 -14.46 1.55
N HIS A 127 0.44 -13.93 0.49
CA HIS A 127 1.73 -14.41 0.00
C HIS A 127 2.86 -14.13 1.00
N LEU A 128 2.92 -12.90 1.56
CA LEU A 128 3.94 -12.52 2.53
C LEU A 128 3.84 -13.37 3.80
N ALA A 129 2.63 -13.56 4.34
CA ALA A 129 2.41 -14.39 5.52
C ALA A 129 2.78 -15.86 5.25
N ARG A 130 2.30 -16.43 4.16
CA ARG A 130 2.58 -17.82 3.78
C ARG A 130 4.07 -18.12 3.60
N LEU A 131 4.84 -17.19 2.99
CA LEU A 131 6.29 -17.35 2.83
C LEU A 131 7.01 -17.42 4.18
N GLU A 132 6.48 -16.80 5.21
CA GLU A 132 6.98 -16.87 6.58
C GLU A 132 6.31 -17.96 7.44
N SER A 133 5.49 -18.83 6.83
CA SER A 133 4.72 -19.88 7.53
C SER A 133 3.67 -19.35 8.50
N VAL A 134 3.16 -18.15 8.26
CA VAL A 134 2.11 -17.46 9.03
C VAL A 134 0.80 -17.49 8.23
N GLN A 135 -0.33 -17.51 8.91
CA GLN A 135 -1.65 -17.47 8.29
C GLN A 135 -2.23 -16.06 8.33
N ALA A 136 -2.65 -15.55 7.17
CA ALA A 136 -3.42 -14.31 7.08
C ALA A 136 -4.89 -14.62 7.35
N VAL A 137 -5.47 -14.01 8.39
CA VAL A 137 -6.88 -14.16 8.78
C VAL A 137 -7.60 -12.85 8.51
N PRO A 138 -8.64 -12.83 7.65
CA PRO A 138 -9.28 -11.59 7.25
C PRO A 138 -10.17 -11.00 8.35
N TYR A 139 -10.16 -9.66 8.47
CA TYR A 139 -11.21 -8.88 9.12
C TYR A 139 -11.76 -7.85 8.12
N ARG A 140 -13.04 -7.48 8.26
CA ARG A 140 -13.73 -6.68 7.26
C ARG A 140 -13.49 -5.18 7.40
N LEU A 141 -13.32 -4.51 6.25
CA LEU A 141 -13.65 -3.11 6.07
C LEU A 141 -15.08 -3.04 5.53
N ALA A 142 -15.98 -2.38 6.25
CA ALA A 142 -17.37 -2.22 5.85
C ALA A 142 -17.58 -0.88 5.13
N TYR A 143 -18.61 -0.83 4.25
CA TYR A 143 -18.99 0.38 3.51
C TYR A 143 -20.47 0.70 3.71
N ASP A 144 -20.73 1.88 4.27
CA ASP A 144 -22.09 2.43 4.48
C ASP A 144 -22.24 3.88 3.96
N GLY A 145 -21.49 4.23 2.94
CA GLY A 145 -21.31 5.59 2.39
C GLY A 145 -19.88 6.07 2.58
N ALA A 146 -19.17 5.52 3.55
CA ALA A 146 -17.74 5.63 3.73
C ALA A 146 -17.17 4.28 4.19
N TRP A 147 -15.88 4.04 3.93
CA TRP A 147 -15.20 2.83 4.40
C TRP A 147 -14.78 2.99 5.86
N HIS A 148 -14.97 1.94 6.65
CA HIS A 148 -14.57 1.88 8.05
C HIS A 148 -14.18 0.46 8.48
N VAL A 149 -13.43 0.35 9.58
CA VAL A 149 -13.06 -0.93 10.17
C VAL A 149 -14.27 -1.54 10.88
N ASP A 150 -14.67 -2.75 10.49
CA ASP A 150 -15.63 -3.55 11.27
C ASP A 150 -14.90 -4.14 12.50
N LEU A 151 -14.93 -3.39 13.61
CA LEU A 151 -14.28 -3.79 14.86
C LEU A 151 -14.87 -5.08 15.47
N ALA A 152 -16.12 -5.40 15.17
CA ALA A 152 -16.72 -6.67 15.59
C ALA A 152 -16.08 -7.82 14.82
N SER A 153 -15.98 -7.70 13.49
CA SER A 153 -15.29 -8.68 12.67
C SER A 153 -13.82 -8.87 13.09
N ALA A 154 -13.10 -7.79 13.41
CA ALA A 154 -11.71 -7.89 13.88
C ALA A 154 -11.62 -8.64 15.22
N ARG A 155 -12.53 -8.36 16.16
CA ARG A 155 -12.58 -9.06 17.46
C ARG A 155 -12.91 -10.54 17.30
N ASP A 156 -13.90 -10.87 16.48
CA ASP A 156 -14.36 -12.24 16.25
C ASP A 156 -13.30 -13.11 15.55
N ALA A 157 -12.40 -12.48 14.79
CA ALA A 157 -11.30 -13.13 14.09
C ALA A 157 -10.09 -13.46 15.01
N VAL A 158 -10.03 -12.91 16.24
CA VAL A 158 -8.95 -13.18 17.18
C VAL A 158 -9.03 -14.61 17.72
N THR A 159 -7.93 -15.34 17.61
CA THR A 159 -7.75 -16.69 18.20
C THR A 159 -6.55 -16.71 19.15
N PRO A 160 -6.33 -17.79 19.90
CA PRO A 160 -5.12 -17.94 20.71
C PRO A 160 -3.81 -17.94 19.90
N ARG A 161 -3.88 -18.10 18.57
CA ARG A 161 -2.74 -18.07 17.67
C ARG A 161 -2.52 -16.69 17.03
N THR A 162 -3.43 -15.76 17.21
CA THR A 162 -3.30 -14.41 16.63
C THR A 162 -2.17 -13.64 17.33
N ARG A 163 -1.22 -13.13 16.54
CA ARG A 163 -0.01 -12.44 17.04
C ARG A 163 0.05 -10.97 16.70
N ALA A 164 -0.63 -10.52 15.65
CA ALA A 164 -0.64 -9.14 15.25
C ALA A 164 -1.89 -8.79 14.45
N ILE A 165 -2.16 -7.48 14.35
CA ILE A 165 -3.17 -6.90 13.48
C ILE A 165 -2.45 -6.04 12.44
N VAL A 166 -2.70 -6.29 11.16
CA VAL A 166 -2.23 -5.44 10.07
C VAL A 166 -3.31 -4.43 9.73
N THR A 167 -2.92 -3.17 9.52
CA THR A 167 -3.77 -2.11 8.96
C THR A 167 -3.08 -1.47 7.77
N VAL A 168 -3.84 -0.86 6.87
CA VAL A 168 -3.31 -0.08 5.74
C VAL A 168 -3.99 1.28 5.73
N THR A 169 -3.23 2.37 5.79
CA THR A 169 -3.82 3.70 5.91
C THR A 169 -3.05 4.77 5.10
N PRO A 170 -3.66 5.35 4.06
CA PRO A 170 -4.95 4.96 3.47
C PRO A 170 -4.88 3.57 2.83
N ASN A 171 -5.97 2.83 2.95
CA ASN A 171 -6.06 1.46 2.44
C ASN A 171 -6.04 1.43 0.90
N ASN A 172 -5.43 0.41 0.36
CA ASN A 172 -5.44 0.08 -1.07
C ASN A 172 -6.31 -1.17 -1.26
N PRO A 173 -7.48 -1.10 -1.98
CA PRO A 173 -7.84 -0.05 -2.94
C PRO A 173 -8.87 0.98 -2.44
N THR A 174 -9.40 0.85 -1.22
CA THR A 174 -10.56 1.64 -0.76
C THR A 174 -10.27 3.13 -0.58
N GLY A 175 -9.00 3.48 -0.36
CA GLY A 175 -8.58 4.85 -0.06
C GLY A 175 -8.97 5.34 1.34
N SER A 176 -9.52 4.48 2.20
CA SER A 176 -9.94 4.84 3.56
C SER A 176 -8.75 5.07 4.48
N TYR A 177 -8.81 6.12 5.29
CA TYR A 177 -7.88 6.33 6.39
C TYR A 177 -8.42 5.72 7.68
N LEU A 178 -7.51 5.16 8.48
CA LEU A 178 -7.81 4.73 9.84
C LEU A 178 -8.18 5.93 10.71
N LYS A 179 -9.34 5.87 11.36
CA LYS A 179 -9.79 6.92 12.29
C LYS A 179 -9.24 6.67 13.70
N ARG A 180 -9.07 7.73 14.51
CA ARG A 180 -8.58 7.58 15.89
C ARG A 180 -9.45 6.64 16.73
N ALA A 181 -10.76 6.66 16.55
CA ALA A 181 -11.68 5.76 17.25
C ALA A 181 -11.48 4.30 16.82
N GLU A 182 -11.25 4.05 15.54
CA GLU A 182 -10.95 2.70 15.02
C GLU A 182 -9.60 2.20 15.53
N LEU A 183 -8.58 3.07 15.51
CA LEU A 183 -7.26 2.76 16.05
C LEU A 183 -7.34 2.39 17.53
N ALA A 184 -8.09 3.16 18.33
CA ALA A 184 -8.33 2.85 19.75
C ALA A 184 -9.06 1.50 19.92
N GLY A 185 -10.04 1.21 19.05
CA GLY A 185 -10.76 -0.06 19.06
C GLY A 185 -9.86 -1.26 18.73
N LEU A 186 -8.95 -1.12 17.75
CA LEU A 186 -7.96 -2.15 17.42
C LEU A 186 -6.93 -2.32 18.55
N ALA A 187 -6.43 -1.22 19.12
CA ALA A 187 -5.48 -1.26 20.24
C ALA A 187 -6.08 -1.96 21.48
N ALA A 188 -7.38 -1.82 21.72
CA ALA A 188 -8.09 -2.47 22.81
C ALA A 188 -8.12 -4.02 22.69
N LEU A 189 -7.78 -4.59 21.54
CA LEU A 189 -7.61 -6.04 21.37
C LEU A 189 -6.32 -6.56 22.01
N GLY A 190 -5.40 -5.67 22.43
CA GLY A 190 -4.18 -6.04 23.15
C GLY A 190 -3.10 -6.72 22.31
N LEU A 191 -3.23 -6.68 20.98
CA LEU A 191 -2.28 -7.26 20.03
C LEU A 191 -1.35 -6.18 19.45
N PRO A 192 -0.12 -6.52 19.05
CA PRO A 192 0.72 -5.64 18.24
C PRO A 192 0.01 -5.19 16.96
N ILE A 193 0.17 -3.91 16.58
CA ILE A 193 -0.42 -3.37 15.35
C ILE A 193 0.69 -3.03 14.36
N VAL A 194 0.57 -3.53 13.13
CA VAL A 194 1.44 -3.23 11.99
C VAL A 194 0.65 -2.39 10.99
N SER A 195 1.04 -1.14 10.80
CA SER A 195 0.35 -0.21 9.91
C SER A 195 1.18 0.11 8.67
N ASP A 196 0.67 -0.23 7.48
CA ASP A 196 1.25 0.21 6.22
C ASP A 196 0.75 1.64 5.91
N GLU A 197 1.65 2.60 6.01
CA GLU A 197 1.38 4.03 5.85
C GLU A 197 2.01 4.63 4.58
N VAL A 198 2.36 3.77 3.59
CA VAL A 198 3.07 4.20 2.38
C VAL A 198 2.31 5.27 1.59
N PHE A 199 0.99 5.29 1.65
CA PHE A 199 0.14 6.27 0.99
C PHE A 199 -0.28 7.45 1.88
N ALA A 200 0.14 7.51 3.15
CA ALA A 200 -0.30 8.52 4.12
C ALA A 200 -0.11 9.98 3.66
N GLY A 201 0.87 10.22 2.79
CA GLY A 201 1.15 11.53 2.18
C GLY A 201 0.16 12.01 1.12
N TYR A 202 -0.85 11.21 0.74
CA TYR A 202 -1.77 11.50 -0.37
C TYR A 202 -3.24 11.63 0.04
N PRO A 203 -3.59 12.56 0.95
CA PRO A 203 -4.98 12.85 1.27
C PRO A 203 -5.66 13.56 0.09
N LEU A 204 -6.89 13.13 -0.23
CA LEU A 204 -7.75 13.76 -1.23
C LEU A 204 -8.74 14.74 -0.61
N ARG A 205 -8.99 14.64 0.68
CA ARG A 205 -9.75 15.57 1.50
C ARG A 205 -9.18 15.64 2.91
N ASP A 206 -9.48 16.72 3.64
CA ASP A 206 -9.15 16.84 5.05
C ASP A 206 -10.21 16.15 5.91
N ASP A 207 -9.75 15.49 6.98
CA ASP A 207 -10.61 14.87 7.98
C ASP A 207 -9.91 14.89 9.35
N PRO A 208 -10.41 15.66 10.32
CA PRO A 208 -9.78 15.79 11.63
C PRO A 208 -9.91 14.52 12.50
N THR A 209 -10.73 13.55 12.11
CA THR A 209 -10.90 12.29 12.86
C THR A 209 -9.82 11.25 12.55
N ARG A 210 -9.03 11.44 11.49
CA ARG A 210 -7.97 10.52 11.08
C ARG A 210 -6.87 10.41 12.14
N ALA A 211 -6.38 9.20 12.35
CA ALA A 211 -5.08 9.00 12.95
C ALA A 211 -4.00 9.43 11.94
N ARG A 212 -3.02 10.20 12.38
CA ARG A 212 -1.89 10.60 11.51
C ARG A 212 -0.89 9.46 11.30
N SER A 213 -0.83 8.56 12.28
CA SER A 213 -0.02 7.34 12.26
C SER A 213 -0.51 6.38 13.33
N VAL A 214 -0.24 5.08 13.19
CA VAL A 214 -0.45 4.08 14.24
C VAL A 214 0.34 4.40 15.51
N LEU A 215 1.40 5.19 15.40
CA LEU A 215 2.19 5.66 16.55
C LEU A 215 1.37 6.52 17.54
N GLU A 216 0.17 6.96 17.17
CA GLU A 216 -0.79 7.63 18.06
C GLU A 216 -1.64 6.64 18.89
N ALA A 217 -1.44 5.33 18.77
CA ALA A 217 -2.22 4.32 19.51
C ALA A 217 -1.90 4.35 21.00
N GLU A 218 -2.70 5.10 21.76
CA GLU A 218 -2.56 5.17 23.20
C GLU A 218 -2.80 3.80 23.84
N GLY A 219 -1.94 3.43 24.77
CA GLY A 219 -2.05 2.17 25.53
C GLY A 219 -1.68 0.90 24.76
N ALA A 220 -1.34 0.99 23.49
CA ALA A 220 -0.85 -0.16 22.74
C ALA A 220 0.51 -0.67 23.29
N GLU A 221 0.65 -1.98 23.42
CA GLU A 221 1.89 -2.60 23.90
C GLU A 221 3.03 -2.41 22.89
N LEU A 222 2.73 -2.58 21.57
CA LEU A 222 3.71 -2.50 20.49
C LEU A 222 3.01 -2.13 19.19
N VAL A 223 3.58 -1.17 18.46
CA VAL A 223 3.07 -0.73 17.16
C VAL A 223 4.23 -0.53 16.17
N PHE A 224 3.96 -0.75 14.88
CA PHE A 224 4.92 -0.59 13.80
C PHE A 224 4.29 0.22 12.67
N ALA A 225 4.86 1.39 12.38
CA ALA A 225 4.46 2.19 11.23
C ALA A 225 5.43 1.95 10.06
N LEU A 226 4.91 1.48 8.92
CA LEU A 226 5.71 1.20 7.74
C LEU A 226 5.59 2.33 6.72
N GLY A 227 6.70 2.67 6.09
CA GLY A 227 6.74 3.67 5.03
C GLY A 227 7.89 3.43 4.06
N GLY A 228 8.01 4.26 3.04
CA GLY A 228 9.10 4.12 2.08
C GLY A 228 9.09 5.14 0.95
N LEU A 229 10.23 5.26 0.26
CA LEU A 229 10.38 6.14 -0.89
C LEU A 229 9.49 5.75 -2.08
N SER A 230 9.06 4.49 -2.15
CA SER A 230 8.29 3.96 -3.29
C SER A 230 7.03 4.76 -3.60
N LYS A 231 6.33 5.21 -2.56
CA LYS A 231 5.11 6.02 -2.70
C LYS A 231 5.38 7.46 -2.29
N LEU A 232 5.99 7.68 -1.12
CA LEU A 232 6.23 9.01 -0.57
C LEU A 232 7.00 9.94 -1.54
N ALA A 233 8.05 9.42 -2.17
CA ALA A 233 8.86 10.15 -3.15
C ALA A 233 8.67 9.63 -4.59
N ALA A 234 7.74 8.69 -4.80
CA ALA A 234 7.52 8.04 -6.09
C ALA A 234 8.79 7.39 -6.69
N LEU A 235 9.66 6.84 -5.83
CA LEU A 235 10.96 6.25 -6.17
C LEU A 235 11.04 4.75 -5.81
N PRO A 236 10.17 3.87 -6.36
CA PRO A 236 10.16 2.44 -6.02
C PRO A 236 11.48 1.72 -6.38
N GLN A 237 12.19 2.20 -7.39
CA GLN A 237 13.47 1.67 -7.84
C GLN A 237 14.62 1.88 -6.85
N MET A 238 14.49 2.83 -5.91
CA MET A 238 15.53 3.13 -4.93
C MET A 238 15.61 2.08 -3.81
N LYS A 239 14.57 1.27 -3.64
CA LYS A 239 14.55 0.18 -2.68
C LYS A 239 14.95 0.64 -1.27
N LEU A 240 14.32 1.73 -0.78
CA LEU A 240 14.45 2.21 0.58
C LEU A 240 13.07 2.38 1.20
N ALA A 241 12.83 1.61 2.24
CA ALA A 241 11.67 1.65 3.10
C ALA A 241 12.12 1.68 4.57
N TRP A 242 11.18 1.77 5.47
CA TRP A 242 11.43 1.80 6.91
C TRP A 242 10.25 1.26 7.69
N MET A 243 10.51 0.82 8.90
CA MET A 243 9.54 0.68 9.97
C MET A 243 9.95 1.56 11.15
N THR A 244 8.96 2.11 11.83
CA THR A 244 9.14 2.86 13.08
C THR A 244 8.44 2.11 14.20
N VAL A 245 9.14 1.88 15.29
CA VAL A 245 8.64 1.11 16.43
C VAL A 245 8.12 2.04 17.51
N GLY A 246 6.90 1.81 17.96
CA GLY A 246 6.23 2.55 19.04
C GLY A 246 5.56 1.61 20.04
N GLY A 247 5.00 2.17 21.13
CA GLY A 247 4.35 1.41 22.20
C GLY A 247 5.00 1.62 23.55
N ARG A 248 4.91 0.62 24.44
CA ARG A 248 5.57 0.66 25.76
C ARG A 248 7.09 0.53 25.65
N GLU A 249 7.82 1.36 26.37
CA GLU A 249 9.29 1.43 26.29
C GLU A 249 9.99 0.08 26.46
N ALA A 250 9.57 -0.70 27.45
CA ALA A 250 10.14 -2.03 27.68
C ALA A 250 9.91 -2.99 26.49
N ARG A 251 8.76 -2.89 25.81
CA ARG A 251 8.46 -3.70 24.63
C ARG A 251 9.22 -3.20 23.41
N ILE A 252 9.37 -1.88 23.27
CA ILE A 252 10.21 -1.30 22.20
C ILE A 252 11.65 -1.79 22.34
N ALA A 253 12.23 -1.72 23.53
CA ALA A 253 13.61 -2.15 23.75
C ALA A 253 13.80 -3.64 23.42
N GLU A 254 12.87 -4.51 23.83
CA GLU A 254 12.89 -5.93 23.50
C GLU A 254 12.76 -6.16 21.99
N ALA A 255 11.79 -5.51 21.34
CA ALA A 255 11.56 -5.64 19.91
C ALA A 255 12.78 -5.17 19.11
N MET A 256 13.37 -4.02 19.45
CA MET A 256 14.57 -3.50 18.79
C MET A 256 15.74 -4.46 18.91
N GLY A 257 16.01 -5.02 20.10
CA GLY A 257 17.10 -5.99 20.26
C GLY A 257 16.92 -7.26 19.42
N ARG A 258 15.68 -7.76 19.27
CA ARG A 258 15.39 -8.90 18.40
C ARG A 258 15.43 -8.55 16.91
N LEU A 259 14.93 -7.37 16.53
CA LEU A 259 14.99 -6.86 15.15
C LEU A 259 16.43 -6.65 14.71
N GLU A 260 17.34 -6.27 15.59
CA GLU A 260 18.75 -6.11 15.27
C GLU A 260 19.34 -7.42 14.74
N VAL A 261 19.09 -8.53 15.43
CA VAL A 261 19.54 -9.85 14.99
C VAL A 261 18.92 -10.25 13.64
N ILE A 262 17.61 -9.98 13.46
CA ILE A 262 16.92 -10.29 12.20
C ILE A 262 17.50 -9.46 11.06
N ALA A 263 17.62 -8.15 11.24
CA ALA A 263 18.08 -7.24 10.19
C ALA A 263 19.56 -7.45 9.85
N ASP A 264 20.41 -7.76 10.84
CA ASP A 264 21.84 -8.04 10.65
C ASP A 264 22.07 -9.28 9.78
N ALA A 265 21.18 -10.26 9.84
CA ALA A 265 21.25 -11.46 9.00
C ALA A 265 21.05 -11.16 7.49
N PHE A 266 20.47 -10.02 7.13
CA PHE A 266 20.17 -9.67 5.73
C PHE A 266 21.04 -8.55 5.20
N LEU A 267 21.27 -7.48 5.97
CA LEU A 267 22.03 -6.28 5.58
C LEU A 267 21.68 -5.78 4.16
N SER A 268 20.39 -5.73 3.86
CA SER A 268 19.83 -5.68 2.50
C SER A 268 19.96 -4.32 1.82
N LEU A 269 20.30 -3.26 2.57
CA LEU A 269 20.27 -1.88 2.05
C LEU A 269 21.56 -1.49 1.33
N ALA A 270 21.39 -1.02 0.09
CA ALA A 270 22.49 -0.49 -0.69
C ALA A 270 23.05 0.81 -0.10
N THR A 271 24.36 0.90 0.07
CA THR A 271 25.08 2.06 0.64
C THR A 271 24.75 3.38 -0.08
N PRO A 272 24.72 3.46 -1.44
CA PRO A 272 24.42 4.72 -2.13
C PRO A 272 23.05 5.32 -1.75
N VAL A 273 22.03 4.47 -1.63
CA VAL A 273 20.68 4.90 -1.29
C VAL A 273 20.59 5.39 0.14
N GLN A 274 21.28 4.74 1.07
CA GLN A 274 21.32 5.17 2.46
C GLN A 274 21.98 6.57 2.60
N HIS A 275 23.12 6.79 1.97
CA HIS A 275 23.76 8.11 1.97
C HIS A 275 22.93 9.17 1.24
N GLY A 276 22.15 8.76 0.24
CA GLY A 276 21.26 9.62 -0.52
C GLY A 276 19.94 9.95 0.19
N ALA A 277 19.54 9.21 1.25
CA ALA A 277 18.20 9.22 1.82
C ALA A 277 17.63 10.62 2.09
N GLY A 278 18.41 11.48 2.75
CA GLY A 278 17.99 12.86 3.05
C GLY A 278 17.72 13.70 1.79
N ALA A 279 18.57 13.59 0.77
CA ALA A 279 18.40 14.31 -0.49
C ALA A 279 17.26 13.74 -1.33
N LEU A 280 17.09 12.41 -1.33
CA LEU A 280 15.95 11.75 -2.01
C LEU A 280 14.61 12.15 -1.37
N LEU A 281 14.54 12.21 -0.04
CA LEU A 281 13.36 12.71 0.68
C LEU A 281 13.10 14.17 0.36
N ALA A 282 14.13 15.03 0.34
CA ALA A 282 13.98 16.44 0.02
C ALA A 282 13.54 16.69 -1.44
N SER A 283 13.93 15.81 -2.36
CA SER A 283 13.58 15.94 -3.80
C SER A 283 12.12 15.62 -4.13
N ARG A 284 11.36 15.05 -3.19
CA ARG A 284 10.01 14.51 -3.44
C ARG A 284 8.95 15.54 -3.82
N HIS A 285 9.07 16.78 -3.34
CA HIS A 285 7.99 17.78 -3.43
C HIS A 285 7.46 17.97 -4.86
N VAL A 286 8.35 18.00 -5.85
CA VAL A 286 7.97 18.16 -7.26
C VAL A 286 7.03 17.05 -7.74
N VAL A 287 7.39 15.79 -7.45
CA VAL A 287 6.59 14.63 -7.87
C VAL A 287 5.36 14.44 -6.97
N GLU A 288 5.47 14.71 -5.68
CA GLU A 288 4.39 14.62 -4.70
C GLU A 288 3.25 15.59 -5.06
N ASP A 289 3.56 16.85 -5.38
CA ASP A 289 2.57 17.86 -5.77
C ASP A 289 1.90 17.49 -7.12
N ALA A 290 2.66 16.99 -8.07
CA ALA A 290 2.12 16.51 -9.35
C ALA A 290 1.17 15.32 -9.17
N ILE A 291 1.50 14.36 -8.29
CA ILE A 291 0.63 13.23 -7.96
C ILE A 291 -0.65 13.72 -7.29
N ARG A 292 -0.55 14.60 -6.29
CA ARG A 292 -1.72 15.17 -5.59
C ARG A 292 -2.64 15.92 -6.55
N ALA A 293 -2.08 16.72 -7.45
CA ALA A 293 -2.87 17.43 -8.46
C ALA A 293 -3.61 16.45 -9.37
N ARG A 294 -2.90 15.46 -9.92
CA ARG A 294 -3.45 14.45 -10.83
C ARG A 294 -4.53 13.60 -10.18
N THR A 295 -4.26 13.05 -8.99
CA THR A 295 -5.22 12.18 -8.32
C THR A 295 -6.51 12.92 -7.94
N ARG A 296 -6.42 14.20 -7.56
CA ARG A 296 -7.59 15.06 -7.33
C ARG A 296 -8.35 15.36 -8.62
N ALA A 297 -7.65 15.68 -9.71
CA ALA A 297 -8.27 15.96 -11.01
C ALA A 297 -8.99 14.71 -11.56
N ASN A 298 -8.35 13.55 -11.52
CA ASN A 298 -8.94 12.29 -11.96
C ASN A 298 -10.13 11.88 -11.08
N LEU A 299 -10.05 12.06 -9.76
CA LEU A 299 -11.17 11.78 -8.86
C LEU A 299 -12.37 12.69 -9.11
N ALA A 300 -12.14 13.99 -9.31
CA ALA A 300 -13.20 14.95 -9.65
C ALA A 300 -13.86 14.55 -10.97
N PHE A 301 -13.07 14.28 -12.02
CA PHE A 301 -13.59 13.82 -13.29
C PHE A 301 -14.36 12.48 -13.17
N ALA A 302 -13.89 11.55 -12.35
CA ALA A 302 -14.58 10.27 -12.16
C ALA A 302 -15.97 10.46 -11.53
N LYS A 303 -16.12 11.38 -10.59
CA LYS A 303 -17.42 11.73 -9.98
C LYS A 303 -18.42 12.21 -11.05
N ASP A 304 -17.99 13.14 -11.90
CA ASP A 304 -18.81 13.68 -12.98
C ASP A 304 -19.15 12.60 -14.03
N ALA A 305 -18.17 11.76 -14.39
CA ALA A 305 -18.33 10.75 -15.43
C ALA A 305 -19.31 9.62 -15.07
N VAL A 306 -19.48 9.31 -13.78
CA VAL A 306 -20.42 8.28 -13.33
C VAL A 306 -21.81 8.80 -13.00
N GLU A 307 -22.01 10.12 -12.96
CA GLU A 307 -23.29 10.73 -12.63
C GLU A 307 -24.39 10.30 -13.60
N GLY A 308 -25.53 9.87 -13.05
CA GLY A 308 -26.66 9.39 -13.83
C GLY A 308 -26.46 8.04 -14.53
N SER A 309 -25.36 7.32 -14.26
CA SER A 309 -25.05 6.02 -14.82
C SER A 309 -25.32 4.88 -13.81
N PRO A 310 -25.33 3.60 -14.24
CA PRO A 310 -25.42 2.47 -13.33
C PRO A 310 -24.12 2.19 -12.55
N VAL A 311 -23.04 2.93 -12.82
CA VAL A 311 -21.77 2.81 -12.12
C VAL A 311 -21.78 3.72 -10.89
N THR A 312 -21.36 3.21 -9.74
CA THR A 312 -21.21 4.01 -8.51
C THR A 312 -19.72 4.12 -8.17
N LEU A 313 -19.19 5.34 -8.10
CA LEU A 313 -17.88 5.59 -7.51
C LEU A 313 -18.04 5.55 -5.98
N LEU A 314 -17.32 4.63 -5.31
CA LEU A 314 -17.30 4.57 -3.86
C LEU A 314 -16.48 5.72 -3.28
N ASP A 315 -16.75 6.07 -2.03
CA ASP A 315 -16.03 7.16 -1.35
C ASP A 315 -14.53 6.85 -1.22
N VAL A 316 -13.70 7.86 -1.52
CA VAL A 316 -12.24 7.78 -1.50
C VAL A 316 -11.67 8.95 -0.70
N GLU A 317 -10.91 8.66 0.34
CA GLU A 317 -10.32 9.68 1.22
C GLU A 317 -8.87 9.99 0.88
N GLY A 318 -8.16 9.05 0.25
CA GLY A 318 -6.75 9.22 -0.10
C GLY A 318 -6.17 8.07 -0.92
N GLY A 319 -4.85 8.09 -1.12
CA GLY A 319 -4.16 7.12 -1.95
C GLY A 319 -4.27 7.43 -3.44
N TRP A 320 -4.04 6.38 -4.25
CA TRP A 320 -3.95 6.50 -5.72
C TRP A 320 -5.01 5.68 -6.46
N TYR A 321 -5.97 5.10 -5.77
CA TYR A 321 -6.97 4.21 -6.36
C TYR A 321 -8.39 4.69 -6.07
N ALA A 322 -9.29 4.27 -6.94
CA ALA A 322 -10.72 4.43 -6.75
C ALA A 322 -11.44 3.13 -7.09
N THR A 323 -12.50 2.83 -6.34
CA THR A 323 -13.32 1.65 -6.52
C THR A 323 -14.64 2.03 -7.16
N LEU A 324 -14.96 1.39 -8.27
CA LEU A 324 -16.21 1.50 -9.00
C LEU A 324 -17.08 0.27 -8.68
N ARG A 325 -18.30 0.48 -8.23
CA ARG A 325 -19.28 -0.58 -8.13
C ARG A 325 -20.12 -0.60 -9.42
N VAL A 326 -20.18 -1.75 -10.07
CA VAL A 326 -20.93 -1.97 -11.31
C VAL A 326 -22.08 -2.95 -11.08
N PRO A 327 -23.08 -3.04 -11.96
CA PRO A 327 -24.17 -4.03 -11.86
C PRO A 327 -23.65 -5.48 -11.87
N ARG A 328 -24.26 -6.34 -11.07
CA ARG A 328 -23.92 -7.77 -10.94
C ARG A 328 -24.50 -8.64 -12.06
N THR A 329 -24.56 -8.12 -13.27
CA THR A 329 -25.01 -8.85 -14.45
C THR A 329 -23.94 -9.79 -14.99
N ARG A 330 -22.69 -9.53 -14.62
CA ARG A 330 -21.48 -10.30 -14.94
C ARG A 330 -20.55 -10.33 -13.71
N SER A 331 -19.66 -11.32 -13.66
CA SER A 331 -18.58 -11.34 -12.69
C SER A 331 -17.58 -10.21 -12.97
N GLU A 332 -16.83 -9.81 -11.95
CA GLU A 332 -15.76 -8.80 -12.07
C GLU A 332 -14.72 -9.17 -13.12
N LEU A 333 -14.39 -10.48 -13.21
CA LEU A 333 -13.45 -10.99 -14.19
C LEU A 333 -14.00 -10.87 -15.61
N GLU A 334 -15.29 -11.22 -15.81
CA GLU A 334 -15.94 -11.07 -17.11
C GLU A 334 -16.01 -9.60 -17.54
N TRP A 335 -16.29 -8.67 -16.62
CA TRP A 335 -16.21 -7.23 -16.88
C TRP A 335 -14.80 -6.82 -17.32
N ALA A 336 -13.77 -7.18 -16.55
CA ALA A 336 -12.39 -6.79 -16.83
C ALA A 336 -11.88 -7.39 -18.15
N VAL A 337 -12.17 -8.66 -18.43
CA VAL A 337 -11.80 -9.33 -19.69
C VAL A 337 -12.53 -8.71 -20.88
N GLY A 338 -13.84 -8.44 -20.75
CA GLY A 338 -14.66 -7.82 -21.80
C GLY A 338 -14.16 -6.42 -22.14
N LEU A 339 -13.86 -5.59 -21.12
CA LEU A 339 -13.30 -4.25 -21.32
C LEU A 339 -11.98 -4.27 -22.08
N VAL A 340 -11.08 -5.22 -21.80
CA VAL A 340 -9.83 -5.38 -22.55
C VAL A 340 -10.13 -5.85 -23.99
N ALA A 341 -10.97 -6.87 -24.13
CA ALA A 341 -11.20 -7.52 -25.44
C ALA A 341 -12.01 -6.66 -26.41
N GLU A 342 -12.97 -5.90 -25.92
CA GLU A 342 -13.93 -5.17 -26.75
C GLU A 342 -13.64 -3.66 -26.80
N ASP A 343 -13.23 -3.07 -25.67
CA ASP A 343 -13.03 -1.61 -25.57
C ASP A 343 -11.56 -1.19 -25.50
N GLY A 344 -10.61 -2.11 -25.32
CA GLY A 344 -9.21 -1.79 -25.13
C GLY A 344 -8.96 -1.02 -23.83
N ILE A 345 -9.64 -1.39 -22.75
CA ILE A 345 -9.50 -0.75 -21.43
C ILE A 345 -9.09 -1.80 -20.40
N HIS A 346 -7.99 -1.55 -19.70
CA HIS A 346 -7.51 -2.43 -18.63
C HIS A 346 -7.89 -1.84 -17.26
N VAL A 347 -8.59 -2.63 -16.45
CA VAL A 347 -8.95 -2.35 -15.05
C VAL A 347 -8.65 -3.56 -14.18
N HIS A 348 -8.50 -3.38 -12.88
CA HIS A 348 -8.44 -4.51 -11.96
C HIS A 348 -9.86 -4.95 -11.55
N PRO A 349 -10.16 -6.25 -11.59
CA PRO A 349 -11.35 -6.79 -10.96
C PRO A 349 -11.18 -6.76 -9.43
N GLY A 350 -12.29 -6.56 -8.70
CA GLY A 350 -12.28 -6.39 -7.25
C GLY A 350 -11.74 -7.60 -6.49
N HIS A 351 -11.99 -8.82 -6.99
CA HIS A 351 -11.50 -10.05 -6.34
C HIS A 351 -9.96 -10.11 -6.21
N PHE A 352 -9.21 -9.30 -6.97
CA PHE A 352 -7.76 -9.17 -6.74
C PHE A 352 -7.43 -8.52 -5.38
N PHE A 353 -8.39 -7.86 -4.76
CA PHE A 353 -8.25 -7.18 -3.48
C PHE A 353 -9.11 -7.81 -2.38
N ASP A 354 -9.62 -9.02 -2.59
CA ASP A 354 -10.43 -9.78 -1.64
C ASP A 354 -11.73 -9.05 -1.23
N PHE A 355 -12.42 -8.38 -2.19
CA PHE A 355 -13.76 -7.91 -1.94
C PHE A 355 -14.70 -9.09 -1.65
N ASP A 356 -15.51 -8.98 -0.59
CA ASP A 356 -16.45 -10.03 -0.14
C ASP A 356 -17.67 -10.22 -1.04
N ARG A 357 -17.87 -9.31 -1.99
CA ARG A 357 -19.01 -9.28 -2.92
C ARG A 357 -18.54 -8.85 -4.30
N GLU A 358 -19.25 -9.34 -5.31
CA GLU A 358 -19.20 -8.79 -6.66
C GLU A 358 -20.15 -7.57 -6.75
N ALA A 359 -20.02 -6.60 -7.62
CA ALA A 359 -19.03 -6.51 -8.66
C ALA A 359 -18.32 -5.17 -8.50
N TYR A 360 -17.05 -5.24 -8.26
CA TYR A 360 -16.21 -4.05 -8.12
C TYR A 360 -15.10 -4.05 -9.16
N LEU A 361 -14.80 -2.86 -9.69
CA LEU A 361 -13.63 -2.60 -10.54
C LEU A 361 -12.77 -1.57 -9.85
N VAL A 362 -11.46 -1.73 -9.91
CA VAL A 362 -10.50 -0.79 -9.31
C VAL A 362 -9.71 -0.10 -10.41
N VAL A 363 -9.66 1.23 -10.34
CA VAL A 363 -8.92 2.08 -11.27
C VAL A 363 -7.89 2.93 -10.53
N SER A 364 -6.80 3.25 -11.22
CA SER A 364 -5.74 4.11 -10.70
C SER A 364 -6.01 5.56 -11.02
N LEU A 365 -6.07 6.39 -9.99
CA LEU A 365 -6.11 7.85 -10.12
C LEU A 365 -4.74 8.43 -10.56
N LEU A 366 -3.68 7.61 -10.60
CA LEU A 366 -2.36 8.01 -11.08
C LEU A 366 -2.25 8.00 -12.61
N THR A 367 -3.15 7.32 -13.30
CA THR A 367 -3.23 7.29 -14.77
C THR A 367 -3.14 8.70 -15.34
N PRO A 368 -2.37 8.94 -16.43
CA PRO A 368 -2.30 10.25 -17.09
C PRO A 368 -3.70 10.78 -17.41
N GLU A 369 -3.96 12.06 -17.14
CA GLU A 369 -5.30 12.65 -17.22
C GLU A 369 -5.97 12.45 -18.59
N ALA A 370 -5.22 12.60 -19.68
CA ALA A 370 -5.77 12.41 -21.04
C ALA A 370 -6.27 10.97 -21.24
N ALA A 371 -5.50 9.97 -20.82
CA ALA A 371 -5.87 8.56 -20.90
C ALA A 371 -7.06 8.23 -19.98
N PHE A 372 -7.08 8.80 -18.78
CA PHE A 372 -8.17 8.62 -17.81
C PHE A 372 -9.48 9.20 -18.33
N ARG A 373 -9.43 10.42 -18.92
CA ARG A 373 -10.58 11.11 -19.50
C ARG A 373 -11.13 10.45 -20.77
N ASP A 374 -10.29 9.77 -21.53
CA ASP A 374 -10.72 8.97 -22.68
C ASP A 374 -11.39 7.65 -22.23
N ALA A 375 -10.71 6.89 -21.38
CA ALA A 375 -11.13 5.51 -21.09
C ALA A 375 -12.30 5.41 -20.12
N LEU A 376 -12.38 6.26 -19.09
CA LEU A 376 -13.43 6.12 -18.06
C LEU A 376 -14.86 6.31 -18.61
N PRO A 377 -15.17 7.30 -19.47
CA PRO A 377 -16.51 7.42 -20.07
C PRO A 377 -16.87 6.22 -20.95
N ARG A 378 -15.90 5.63 -21.66
CA ARG A 378 -16.11 4.42 -22.48
C ARG A 378 -16.44 3.23 -21.62
N LEU A 379 -15.75 3.05 -20.47
CA LEU A 379 -16.08 2.05 -19.47
C LEU A 379 -17.50 2.23 -18.95
N VAL A 380 -17.87 3.46 -18.54
CA VAL A 380 -19.21 3.77 -18.02
C VAL A 380 -20.27 3.50 -19.08
N HIS A 381 -20.05 3.89 -20.34
CA HIS A 381 -20.95 3.61 -21.45
C HIS A 381 -21.11 2.09 -21.69
N ARG A 382 -20.01 1.33 -21.68
CA ARG A 382 -20.05 -0.14 -21.81
C ARG A 382 -20.90 -0.76 -20.70
N VAL A 383 -20.71 -0.34 -19.45
CA VAL A 383 -21.53 -0.84 -18.34
C VAL A 383 -23.00 -0.48 -18.53
N ALA A 384 -23.31 0.75 -18.93
CA ALA A 384 -24.70 1.19 -19.12
C ALA A 384 -25.42 0.48 -20.27
N THR A 385 -24.71 0.04 -21.30
CA THR A 385 -25.31 -0.62 -22.48
C THR A 385 -25.35 -2.14 -22.39
N THR A 386 -24.64 -2.73 -21.40
CA THR A 386 -24.51 -4.18 -21.26
C THR A 386 -25.10 -4.70 -19.92
N ALA A 387 -25.51 -3.79 -19.03
CA ALA A 387 -26.06 -4.08 -17.70
C ALA A 387 -27.49 -4.64 -17.74
#